data_0e4100d05530440cdaa9f090f318918a
#
_entry.id   0e4100d05530440cdaa9f090f318918a
#
_cell.length_a   1.000
_cell.length_b   1.000
_cell.length_c   1.000
_cell.angle_alpha   90.00
_cell.angle_beta   90.00
_cell.angle_gamma   90.00
#
_symmetry.space_group_name_H-M   'P 1'
#
loop_
_entity.id
_entity.type
_entity.pdbx_description
1 polymer ?
#
loop_
_entity_poly.entity_id
_entity_poly.type
_entity_poly.pdbx_seq_one_letter_code
_entity_poly.pdbx_strand_id
1 'polypeptide(L)'
;MFAFQEEYPMSDMASIPVAELAVPFYQPIIGRDHQVKGYEVLARRWDPAQLSYQGIDFLSLSEDQSLHLDIVMLRAVMRDLPTLAKAGSYLLSINLNPTLSSPTYQNLLLLVLMQARKLGIEIWFEMLEHAPLHPPHRALIEVLREHGAHIACDDFGTLACNFQRVMALPYEIIKLDRSLLLQASKTPHALRMQTGLVEYLQRLGIKVVCEGVETLQHIETANRLGCDYQQGYAYAIPSPLSRWA
;
A
#
# COMPACT_ATOMS: atom_id res chain seq x y z
N MET A 1 -21.75 6.78 -19.36
CA MET A 1 -22.90 6.95 -18.47
C MET A 1 -23.50 5.57 -18.26
N PHE A 2 -22.97 4.81 -17.30
CA PHE A 2 -23.54 3.54 -16.87
C PHE A 2 -23.81 3.68 -15.38
N ALA A 3 -25.08 3.93 -15.08
CA ALA A 3 -25.62 3.92 -13.75
C ALA A 3 -25.75 2.46 -13.31
N PHE A 4 -24.92 2.01 -12.35
CA PHE A 4 -25.29 0.95 -11.46
C PHE A 4 -25.90 1.61 -10.21
N GLN A 5 -27.13 2.02 -10.30
CA GLN A 5 -28.02 2.21 -9.18
C GLN A 5 -28.93 0.98 -9.13
N GLU A 6 -28.45 -0.11 -8.57
CA GLU A 6 -29.32 -1.02 -7.86
C GLU A 6 -29.50 -0.41 -6.46
N GLU A 7 -30.66 0.24 -6.25
CA GLU A 7 -31.08 0.70 -4.92
C GLU A 7 -31.36 -0.53 -4.05
N TYR A 8 -30.36 -0.97 -3.29
CA TYR A 8 -30.59 -1.90 -2.20
C TYR A 8 -31.28 -1.14 -1.07
N PRO A 9 -32.42 -1.65 -0.52
CA PRO A 9 -33.05 -1.03 0.61
C PRO A 9 -32.10 -1.00 1.82
N MET A 10 -32.07 0.12 2.53
CA MET A 10 -31.13 0.39 3.65
C MET A 10 -31.14 -0.70 4.75
N SER A 11 -32.23 -1.48 4.86
CA SER A 11 -32.35 -2.59 5.82
C SER A 11 -31.47 -3.81 5.48
N ASP A 12 -31.07 -4.00 4.22
CA ASP A 12 -30.35 -5.19 3.77
C ASP A 12 -28.83 -4.98 3.72
N MET A 13 -28.36 -3.75 3.82
CA MET A 13 -26.92 -3.46 3.78
C MET A 13 -26.12 -4.04 4.95
N ALA A 14 -26.76 -4.32 6.08
CA ALA A 14 -26.12 -4.96 7.23
C ALA A 14 -25.81 -6.45 7.01
N SER A 15 -26.44 -7.09 6.02
CA SER A 15 -26.26 -8.50 5.68
C SER A 15 -25.29 -8.73 4.52
N ILE A 16 -24.91 -7.66 3.77
CA ILE A 16 -23.97 -7.78 2.64
C ILE A 16 -22.55 -7.97 3.18
N PRO A 17 -21.79 -8.97 2.74
CA PRO A 17 -20.41 -9.16 3.16
C PRO A 17 -19.57 -7.89 2.93
N VAL A 18 -18.72 -7.54 3.89
CA VAL A 18 -17.85 -6.34 3.82
C VAL A 18 -17.08 -6.24 2.50
N ALA A 19 -16.67 -7.38 1.96
CA ALA A 19 -15.93 -7.47 0.72
C ALA A 19 -16.73 -7.00 -0.50
N GLU A 20 -18.04 -7.24 -0.55
CA GLU A 20 -18.87 -6.86 -1.70
C GLU A 20 -19.10 -5.35 -1.80
N LEU A 21 -18.93 -4.64 -0.68
CA LEU A 21 -19.07 -3.18 -0.59
C LEU A 21 -17.74 -2.45 -0.67
N ALA A 22 -16.62 -3.18 -0.76
CA ALA A 22 -15.31 -2.60 -0.79
C ALA A 22 -14.92 -2.12 -2.19
N VAL A 23 -14.31 -0.94 -2.22
CA VAL A 23 -13.78 -0.33 -3.44
C VAL A 23 -12.34 0.15 -3.23
N PRO A 24 -11.49 0.13 -4.26
CA PRO A 24 -10.14 0.66 -4.16
C PRO A 24 -10.17 2.20 -4.16
N PHE A 25 -9.47 2.78 -3.22
CA PHE A 25 -9.03 4.17 -3.21
C PHE A 25 -7.54 4.19 -3.44
N TYR A 26 -7.06 5.27 -4.01
CA TYR A 26 -5.68 5.46 -4.43
C TYR A 26 -5.09 6.66 -3.71
N GLN A 27 -3.98 6.46 -2.99
CA GLN A 27 -3.24 7.53 -2.35
C GLN A 27 -1.91 7.75 -3.07
N PRO A 28 -1.59 8.96 -3.51
CA PRO A 28 -0.40 9.20 -4.31
C PRO A 28 0.88 8.98 -3.51
N ILE A 29 1.86 8.38 -4.17
CA ILE A 29 3.25 8.23 -3.75
C ILE A 29 4.07 9.24 -4.55
N ILE A 30 4.74 10.15 -3.85
CA ILE A 30 5.42 11.31 -4.40
C ILE A 30 6.92 11.06 -4.45
N GLY A 31 7.55 11.30 -5.58
CA GLY A 31 9.01 11.21 -5.73
C GLY A 31 9.76 12.45 -5.22
N ARG A 32 11.09 12.38 -5.22
CA ARG A 32 11.97 13.51 -4.85
C ARG A 32 11.80 14.75 -5.73
N ASP A 33 11.31 14.57 -6.95
CA ASP A 33 10.97 15.65 -7.89
C ASP A 33 9.59 16.28 -7.62
N HIS A 34 8.95 15.89 -6.51
CA HIS A 34 7.60 16.30 -6.12
C HIS A 34 6.50 15.93 -7.14
N GLN A 35 6.76 14.96 -8.00
CA GLN A 35 5.77 14.42 -8.92
C GLN A 35 5.16 13.12 -8.40
N VAL A 36 3.90 12.88 -8.75
CA VAL A 36 3.24 11.60 -8.49
C VAL A 36 3.96 10.50 -9.27
N LYS A 37 4.42 9.48 -8.58
CA LYS A 37 5.08 8.30 -9.17
C LYS A 37 4.13 7.12 -9.32
N GLY A 38 3.13 7.08 -8.50
CA GLY A 38 2.10 6.06 -8.50
C GLY A 38 1.24 6.18 -7.26
N TYR A 39 0.65 5.08 -6.86
CA TYR A 39 -0.35 5.09 -5.80
C TYR A 39 -0.26 3.85 -4.92
N GLU A 40 -0.62 4.01 -3.65
CA GLU A 40 -1.00 2.91 -2.78
C GLU A 40 -2.49 2.62 -2.92
N VAL A 41 -2.85 1.34 -2.98
CA VAL A 41 -4.22 0.84 -3.06
C VAL A 41 -4.75 0.58 -1.67
N LEU A 42 -5.79 1.31 -1.29
CA LEU A 42 -6.41 1.24 0.02
C LEU A 42 -7.88 0.83 -0.10
N ALA A 43 -8.27 -0.23 0.59
CA ALA A 43 -9.66 -0.65 0.62
C ALA A 43 -10.53 0.35 1.41
N ARG A 44 -11.66 0.73 0.84
CA ARG A 44 -12.66 1.59 1.49
C ARG A 44 -14.04 0.97 1.34
N ARG A 45 -14.89 1.16 2.36
CA ARG A 45 -16.28 0.73 2.36
C ARG A 45 -17.18 1.94 2.53
N TRP A 46 -18.29 1.96 1.79
CA TRP A 46 -19.32 2.97 2.01
C TRP A 46 -19.99 2.81 3.38
N ASP A 47 -20.02 3.88 4.15
CA ASP A 47 -20.74 3.96 5.41
C ASP A 47 -21.99 4.82 5.22
N PRO A 48 -23.19 4.22 5.21
CA PRO A 48 -24.44 4.96 5.03
C PRO A 48 -24.77 5.89 6.19
N ALA A 49 -24.25 5.63 7.40
CA ALA A 49 -24.47 6.50 8.55
C ALA A 49 -23.66 7.80 8.46
N GLN A 50 -22.47 7.72 7.89
CA GLN A 50 -21.57 8.86 7.68
C GLN A 50 -21.66 9.46 6.27
N LEU A 51 -22.42 8.84 5.37
CA LEU A 51 -22.53 9.20 3.94
C LEU A 51 -21.14 9.39 3.28
N SER A 52 -20.21 8.52 3.62
CA SER A 52 -18.81 8.60 3.16
C SER A 52 -18.14 7.24 3.14
N TYR A 53 -17.05 7.15 2.34
CA TYR A 53 -16.21 5.97 2.33
C TYR A 53 -15.25 5.99 3.52
N GLN A 54 -15.21 4.88 4.26
CA GLN A 54 -14.40 4.71 5.45
C GLN A 54 -13.34 3.61 5.26
N GLY A 55 -12.26 3.69 6.03
CA GLY A 55 -11.29 2.61 6.16
C GLY A 55 -11.96 1.34 6.68
N ILE A 56 -11.41 0.20 6.33
CA ILE A 56 -11.86 -1.10 6.82
C ILE A 56 -10.98 -1.50 8.01
N ASP A 57 -11.61 -1.85 9.12
CA ASP A 57 -10.90 -2.43 10.26
C ASP A 57 -10.60 -3.91 9.99
N PHE A 58 -9.41 -4.17 9.47
CA PHE A 58 -8.95 -5.51 9.13
C PHE A 58 -8.82 -6.43 10.33
N LEU A 59 -8.57 -5.87 11.53
CA LEU A 59 -8.46 -6.67 12.77
C LEU A 59 -9.80 -7.26 13.20
N SER A 60 -10.91 -6.68 12.76
CA SER A 60 -12.25 -7.21 13.02
C SER A 60 -12.69 -8.30 12.05
N LEU A 61 -11.95 -8.54 10.97
CA LEU A 61 -12.28 -9.54 9.96
C LEU A 61 -11.70 -10.91 10.30
N SER A 62 -12.46 -11.98 9.98
CA SER A 62 -11.88 -13.33 9.94
C SER A 62 -10.88 -13.45 8.77
N GLU A 63 -10.02 -14.49 8.82
CA GLU A 63 -9.07 -14.77 7.74
C GLU A 63 -9.80 -14.95 6.38
N ASP A 64 -10.93 -15.67 6.36
CA ASP A 64 -11.72 -15.88 5.14
C ASP A 64 -12.32 -14.56 4.62
N GLN A 65 -12.80 -13.69 5.51
CA GLN A 65 -13.33 -12.38 5.14
C GLN A 65 -12.23 -11.47 4.58
N SER A 66 -11.07 -11.45 5.21
CA SER A 66 -9.92 -10.69 4.75
C SER A 66 -9.45 -11.18 3.38
N LEU A 67 -9.31 -12.51 3.20
CA LEU A 67 -8.93 -13.10 1.92
C LEU A 67 -9.95 -12.79 0.81
N HIS A 68 -11.24 -12.89 1.13
CA HIS A 68 -12.29 -12.56 0.15
C HIS A 68 -12.24 -11.08 -0.25
N LEU A 69 -12.03 -10.19 0.71
CA LEU A 69 -11.85 -8.77 0.47
C LEU A 69 -10.66 -8.52 -0.49
N ASP A 70 -9.52 -9.15 -0.24
CA ASP A 70 -8.33 -8.96 -1.07
C ASP A 70 -8.54 -9.50 -2.49
N ILE A 71 -9.27 -10.61 -2.66
CA ILE A 71 -9.66 -11.12 -3.98
C ILE A 71 -10.53 -10.09 -4.73
N VAL A 72 -11.51 -9.48 -4.06
CA VAL A 72 -12.37 -8.43 -4.65
C VAL A 72 -11.54 -7.20 -5.02
N MET A 73 -10.63 -6.78 -4.14
CA MET A 73 -9.74 -5.65 -4.37
C MET A 73 -8.79 -5.89 -5.55
N LEU A 74 -8.14 -7.06 -5.65
CA LEU A 74 -7.26 -7.38 -6.77
C LEU A 74 -8.00 -7.38 -8.12
N ARG A 75 -9.23 -7.88 -8.15
CA ARG A 75 -10.08 -7.82 -9.37
C ARG A 75 -10.42 -6.39 -9.74
N ALA A 76 -10.70 -5.54 -8.76
CA ALA A 76 -10.97 -4.12 -9.00
C ALA A 76 -9.70 -3.41 -9.52
N VAL A 77 -8.55 -3.63 -8.90
CA VAL A 77 -7.25 -3.11 -9.35
C VAL A 77 -6.97 -3.52 -10.80
N MET A 78 -7.17 -4.79 -11.17
CA MET A 78 -6.98 -5.24 -12.55
C MET A 78 -7.83 -4.45 -13.57
N ARG A 79 -9.07 -4.09 -13.22
CA ARG A 79 -9.92 -3.25 -14.08
C ARG A 79 -9.39 -1.82 -14.19
N ASP A 80 -8.79 -1.31 -13.12
CA ASP A 80 -8.34 0.07 -12.99
C ASP A 80 -6.96 0.32 -13.61
N LEU A 81 -6.10 -0.72 -13.70
CA LEU A 81 -4.74 -0.63 -14.25
C LEU A 81 -4.63 0.11 -15.59
N PRO A 82 -5.48 -0.13 -16.61
CA PRO A 82 -5.37 0.60 -17.89
C PRO A 82 -5.59 2.11 -17.74
N THR A 83 -6.46 2.51 -16.82
CA THR A 83 -6.76 3.92 -16.55
C THR A 83 -5.61 4.58 -15.79
N LEU A 84 -5.06 3.91 -14.78
CA LEU A 84 -3.88 4.36 -14.06
C LEU A 84 -2.66 4.53 -14.98
N ALA A 85 -2.43 3.59 -15.88
CA ALA A 85 -1.35 3.69 -16.87
C ALA A 85 -1.50 4.92 -17.77
N LYS A 86 -2.72 5.20 -18.25
CA LYS A 86 -3.02 6.39 -19.06
C LYS A 86 -2.83 7.69 -18.29
N ALA A 87 -3.10 7.69 -17.00
CA ALA A 87 -2.85 8.82 -16.11
C ALA A 87 -1.36 9.03 -15.76
N GLY A 88 -0.45 8.19 -16.29
CA GLY A 88 0.98 8.31 -16.11
C GLY A 88 1.52 7.63 -14.84
N SER A 89 0.72 6.79 -14.18
CA SER A 89 1.19 5.97 -13.07
C SER A 89 2.18 4.91 -13.57
N TYR A 90 3.32 4.78 -12.91
CA TYR A 90 4.29 3.73 -13.21
C TYR A 90 4.66 2.85 -12.01
N LEU A 91 4.04 3.09 -10.85
CA LEU A 91 4.08 2.17 -9.72
C LEU A 91 2.72 2.06 -9.04
N LEU A 92 2.45 0.91 -8.46
CA LEU A 92 1.27 0.65 -7.64
C LEU A 92 1.66 -0.22 -6.46
N SER A 93 1.35 0.25 -5.25
CA SER A 93 1.61 -0.48 -4.01
C SER A 93 0.33 -1.14 -3.51
N ILE A 94 0.41 -2.41 -3.14
CA ILE A 94 -0.74 -3.27 -2.79
C ILE A 94 -0.40 -4.09 -1.55
N ASN A 95 -1.26 -4.06 -0.55
CA ASN A 95 -1.13 -4.89 0.63
C ASN A 95 -1.20 -6.38 0.27
N LEU A 96 -0.27 -7.19 0.76
CA LEU A 96 -0.20 -8.62 0.54
C LEU A 96 -0.78 -9.37 1.74
N ASN A 97 -1.90 -10.07 1.50
CA ASN A 97 -2.48 -10.94 2.52
C ASN A 97 -1.54 -12.13 2.79
N PRO A 98 -1.24 -12.42 4.05
CA PRO A 98 -0.37 -13.53 4.41
C PRO A 98 -0.98 -14.91 4.22
N THR A 99 -2.27 -15.00 3.85
CA THR A 99 -2.96 -16.30 3.67
C THR A 99 -2.51 -17.00 2.40
N LEU A 100 -1.92 -18.18 2.55
CA LEU A 100 -1.32 -18.95 1.46
C LEU A 100 -2.22 -20.06 0.92
N SER A 101 -3.35 -20.34 1.57
CA SER A 101 -4.19 -21.50 1.28
C SER A 101 -5.08 -21.34 0.04
N SER A 102 -5.10 -20.16 -0.60
CA SER A 102 -5.99 -19.89 -1.74
C SER A 102 -5.25 -19.85 -3.08
N PRO A 103 -5.37 -20.91 -3.92
CA PRO A 103 -4.85 -20.87 -5.29
C PRO A 103 -5.46 -19.72 -6.12
N THR A 104 -6.72 -19.39 -5.88
CA THR A 104 -7.40 -18.27 -6.56
C THR A 104 -6.70 -16.95 -6.28
N TYR A 105 -6.35 -16.69 -5.02
CA TYR A 105 -5.63 -15.47 -4.62
C TYR A 105 -4.23 -15.41 -5.24
N GLN A 106 -3.46 -16.49 -5.14
CA GLN A 106 -2.12 -16.57 -5.74
C GLN A 106 -2.15 -16.34 -7.26
N ASN A 107 -3.09 -16.96 -7.96
CA ASN A 107 -3.27 -16.75 -9.40
C ASN A 107 -3.63 -15.29 -9.74
N LEU A 108 -4.46 -14.63 -8.93
CA LEU A 108 -4.80 -13.23 -9.14
C LEU A 108 -3.60 -12.31 -8.94
N LEU A 109 -2.74 -12.57 -7.96
CA LEU A 109 -1.49 -11.80 -7.77
C LEU A 109 -0.62 -11.87 -9.04
N LEU A 110 -0.43 -13.07 -9.60
CA LEU A 110 0.33 -13.25 -10.84
C LEU A 110 -0.33 -12.56 -12.03
N LEU A 111 -1.66 -12.62 -12.15
CA LEU A 111 -2.39 -11.95 -13.22
C LEU A 111 -2.27 -10.42 -13.12
N VAL A 112 -2.34 -9.84 -11.92
CA VAL A 112 -2.09 -8.41 -11.67
C VAL A 112 -0.69 -8.03 -12.15
N LEU A 113 0.34 -8.81 -11.75
CA LEU A 113 1.73 -8.57 -12.18
C LEU A 113 1.89 -8.61 -13.69
N MET A 114 1.33 -9.63 -14.34
CA MET A 114 1.42 -9.78 -15.79
C MET A 114 0.73 -8.62 -16.53
N GLN A 115 -0.42 -8.17 -16.05
CA GLN A 115 -1.14 -7.06 -16.65
C GLN A 115 -0.45 -5.71 -16.40
N ALA A 116 0.01 -5.46 -15.16
CA ALA A 116 0.74 -4.26 -14.79
C ALA A 116 2.02 -4.12 -15.62
N ARG A 117 2.80 -5.20 -15.75
CA ARG A 117 4.02 -5.24 -16.57
C ARG A 117 3.78 -4.87 -18.03
N LYS A 118 2.67 -5.34 -18.65
CA LYS A 118 2.29 -4.99 -20.02
C LYS A 118 1.99 -3.50 -20.18
N LEU A 119 1.55 -2.86 -19.09
CA LEU A 119 1.18 -1.45 -19.04
C LEU A 119 2.35 -0.55 -18.55
N GLY A 120 3.51 -1.13 -18.22
CA GLY A 120 4.65 -0.41 -17.70
C GLY A 120 4.49 0.05 -16.25
N ILE A 121 3.59 -0.60 -15.48
CA ILE A 121 3.38 -0.33 -14.06
C ILE A 121 4.19 -1.34 -13.23
N GLU A 122 5.02 -0.84 -12.33
CA GLU A 122 5.75 -1.60 -11.31
C GLU A 122 4.81 -1.91 -10.15
N ILE A 123 4.79 -3.15 -9.66
CA ILE A 123 3.98 -3.54 -8.50
C ILE A 123 4.88 -3.72 -7.29
N TRP A 124 4.51 -3.04 -6.21
CA TRP A 124 5.05 -3.26 -4.87
C TRP A 124 4.03 -4.03 -4.05
N PHE A 125 4.41 -5.16 -3.47
CA PHE A 125 3.59 -5.85 -2.49
C PHE A 125 4.06 -5.52 -1.08
N GLU A 126 3.18 -4.96 -0.28
CA GLU A 126 3.45 -4.55 1.09
C GLU A 126 3.22 -5.72 2.05
N MET A 127 4.24 -6.07 2.79
CA MET A 127 4.16 -7.08 3.83
C MET A 127 3.80 -6.42 5.14
N LEU A 128 2.66 -6.81 5.71
CA LEU A 128 2.23 -6.35 7.02
C LEU A 128 3.28 -6.69 8.09
N GLU A 129 3.48 -5.80 9.04
CA GLU A 129 4.52 -5.90 10.08
C GLU A 129 4.36 -7.12 10.98
N HIS A 130 3.15 -7.65 11.14
CA HIS A 130 2.83 -8.83 11.95
C HIS A 130 2.64 -10.12 11.13
N ALA A 131 2.73 -10.06 9.80
CA ALA A 131 2.56 -11.25 8.96
C ALA A 131 3.60 -12.33 9.28
N PRO A 132 3.21 -13.60 9.39
CA PRO A 132 4.15 -14.67 9.66
C PRO A 132 5.12 -14.87 8.49
N LEU A 133 6.40 -15.15 8.80
CA LEU A 133 7.44 -15.39 7.80
C LEU A 133 7.82 -16.88 7.72
N HIS A 134 6.83 -17.75 7.68
CA HIS A 134 7.06 -19.19 7.53
C HIS A 134 7.55 -19.55 6.11
N PRO A 135 8.19 -20.72 5.91
CA PRO A 135 8.77 -21.11 4.61
C PRO A 135 7.82 -20.99 3.41
N PRO A 136 6.52 -21.34 3.50
CA PRO A 136 5.61 -21.16 2.36
C PRO A 136 5.42 -19.69 1.95
N HIS A 137 5.44 -18.74 2.91
CA HIS A 137 5.36 -17.31 2.60
C HIS A 137 6.57 -16.85 1.80
N ARG A 138 7.78 -17.32 2.19
CA ARG A 138 9.01 -17.02 1.46
C ARG A 138 8.95 -17.55 0.02
N ALA A 139 8.43 -18.77 -0.17
CA ALA A 139 8.26 -19.34 -1.50
C ALA A 139 7.33 -18.50 -2.39
N LEU A 140 6.19 -18.05 -1.86
CA LEU A 140 5.30 -17.14 -2.61
C LEU A 140 6.00 -15.82 -2.95
N ILE A 141 6.70 -15.22 -2.00
CA ILE A 141 7.44 -13.97 -2.22
C ILE A 141 8.48 -14.13 -3.34
N GLU A 142 9.24 -15.24 -3.35
CA GLU A 142 10.21 -15.51 -4.41
C GLU A 142 9.53 -15.66 -5.77
N VAL A 143 8.42 -16.39 -5.86
CA VAL A 143 7.62 -16.50 -7.10
C VAL A 143 7.15 -15.12 -7.57
N LEU A 144 6.63 -14.28 -6.68
CA LEU A 144 6.17 -12.94 -7.05
C LEU A 144 7.36 -12.07 -7.56
N ARG A 145 8.52 -12.15 -6.92
CA ARG A 145 9.73 -11.43 -7.35
C ARG A 145 10.26 -11.91 -8.70
N GLU A 146 10.26 -13.22 -8.95
CA GLU A 146 10.62 -13.78 -10.26
C GLU A 146 9.70 -13.28 -11.38
N HIS A 147 8.46 -12.93 -11.06
CA HIS A 147 7.51 -12.32 -11.99
C HIS A 147 7.59 -10.78 -12.04
N GLY A 148 8.54 -10.18 -11.32
CA GLY A 148 8.84 -8.76 -11.39
C GLY A 148 8.15 -7.89 -10.35
N ALA A 149 7.62 -8.49 -9.26
CA ALA A 149 7.18 -7.73 -8.11
C ALA A 149 8.36 -7.24 -7.27
N HIS A 150 8.18 -6.13 -6.60
CA HIS A 150 9.05 -5.69 -5.50
C HIS A 150 8.33 -5.89 -4.18
N ILE A 151 9.08 -6.19 -3.13
CA ILE A 151 8.53 -6.41 -1.79
C ILE A 151 8.83 -5.22 -0.91
N ALA A 152 7.78 -4.66 -0.34
CA ALA A 152 7.86 -3.53 0.59
C ALA A 152 7.63 -4.00 2.03
N CYS A 153 8.46 -3.50 2.94
CA CYS A 153 8.26 -3.63 4.38
C CYS A 153 7.44 -2.43 4.84
N ASP A 154 6.25 -2.69 5.36
CA ASP A 154 5.37 -1.65 5.88
C ASP A 154 5.65 -1.33 7.35
N ASP A 155 5.30 -0.12 7.80
CA ASP A 155 5.35 0.36 9.18
C ASP A 155 6.72 0.15 9.88
N PHE A 156 7.84 0.33 9.14
CA PHE A 156 9.17 0.20 9.73
C PHE A 156 9.42 1.27 10.79
N GLY A 157 9.84 0.80 11.98
CA GLY A 157 10.12 1.65 13.14
C GLY A 157 9.10 1.50 14.26
N THR A 158 8.04 0.74 14.01
CA THR A 158 7.13 0.26 15.08
C THR A 158 7.75 -0.92 15.84
N LEU A 159 7.15 -1.28 16.99
CA LEU A 159 7.62 -2.43 17.76
C LEU A 159 7.53 -3.75 16.99
N ALA A 160 6.58 -3.87 16.08
CA ALA A 160 6.34 -5.07 15.28
C ALA A 160 7.28 -5.17 14.06
N CYS A 161 7.79 -4.04 13.55
CA CYS A 161 8.66 -4.00 12.39
C CYS A 161 10.03 -3.38 12.71
N ASN A 162 11.03 -4.23 12.86
CA ASN A 162 12.39 -3.88 13.24
C ASN A 162 13.44 -4.47 12.28
N PHE A 163 14.72 -4.23 12.53
CA PHE A 163 15.83 -4.74 11.72
C PHE A 163 15.84 -6.26 11.52
N GLN A 164 15.43 -7.06 12.51
CA GLN A 164 15.38 -8.52 12.36
C GLN A 164 14.40 -8.92 11.26
N ARG A 165 13.26 -8.22 11.18
CA ARG A 165 12.26 -8.44 10.13
C ARG A 165 12.81 -8.05 8.76
N VAL A 166 13.44 -6.90 8.64
CA VAL A 166 14.06 -6.45 7.38
C VAL A 166 15.13 -7.43 6.90
N MET A 167 15.89 -8.03 7.80
CA MET A 167 16.90 -9.05 7.44
C MET A 167 16.28 -10.41 7.09
N ALA A 168 15.02 -10.65 7.41
CA ALA A 168 14.37 -11.95 7.21
C ALA A 168 13.89 -12.16 5.76
N LEU A 169 13.65 -11.10 5.00
CA LEU A 169 13.17 -11.11 3.62
C LEU A 169 13.98 -10.14 2.74
N PRO A 170 14.04 -10.38 1.43
CA PRO A 170 14.72 -9.49 0.50
C PRO A 170 13.83 -8.29 0.14
N TYR A 171 13.64 -7.38 1.08
CA TYR A 171 12.89 -6.16 0.82
C TYR A 171 13.65 -5.22 -0.11
N GLU A 172 12.96 -4.70 -1.12
CA GLU A 172 13.45 -3.65 -2.02
C GLU A 172 12.95 -2.26 -1.63
N ILE A 173 11.87 -2.21 -0.83
CA ILE A 173 11.26 -0.96 -0.35
C ILE A 173 11.07 -1.05 1.15
N ILE A 174 11.32 0.06 1.85
CA ILE A 174 10.99 0.24 3.28
C ILE A 174 10.15 1.50 3.42
N LYS A 175 8.96 1.36 4.01
CA LYS A 175 8.06 2.46 4.37
C LYS A 175 8.30 2.81 5.83
N LEU A 176 8.82 4.00 6.08
CA LEU A 176 9.09 4.52 7.43
C LEU A 176 7.79 4.98 8.06
N ASP A 177 7.45 4.38 9.21
CA ASP A 177 6.26 4.76 9.97
C ASP A 177 6.28 6.25 10.35
N ARG A 178 5.11 6.84 10.39
CA ARG A 178 4.89 8.24 10.76
C ARG A 178 5.58 8.65 12.06
N SER A 179 5.66 7.76 13.05
CA SER A 179 6.29 8.07 14.34
C SER A 179 7.76 8.47 14.20
N LEU A 180 8.47 7.89 13.25
CA LEU A 180 9.87 8.25 12.94
C LEU A 180 9.95 9.68 12.39
N LEU A 181 9.09 10.03 11.43
CA LEU A 181 9.01 11.40 10.89
C LEU A 181 8.72 12.42 11.99
N LEU A 182 7.76 12.13 12.88
CA LEU A 182 7.42 13.00 13.99
C LEU A 182 8.59 13.17 14.99
N GLN A 183 9.39 12.12 15.21
CA GLN A 183 10.58 12.22 16.06
C GLN A 183 11.69 13.06 15.39
N ALA A 184 11.93 12.85 14.09
CA ALA A 184 12.89 13.63 13.32
C ALA A 184 12.53 15.11 13.26
N SER A 185 11.25 15.44 13.19
CA SER A 185 10.76 16.82 13.19
C SER A 185 10.97 17.54 14.53
N LYS A 186 11.05 16.78 15.63
CA LYS A 186 11.15 17.34 17.00
C LYS A 186 12.60 17.57 17.44
N THR A 187 13.54 16.73 17.05
CA THR A 187 14.90 16.78 17.58
C THR A 187 15.97 16.64 16.51
N PRO A 188 17.04 17.46 16.53
CA PRO A 188 18.18 17.33 15.62
C PRO A 188 18.88 15.98 15.74
N HIS A 189 18.85 15.36 16.93
CA HIS A 189 19.46 14.06 17.17
C HIS A 189 18.70 12.96 16.39
N ALA A 190 17.37 12.89 16.53
CA ALA A 190 16.55 11.92 15.80
C ALA A 190 16.67 12.12 14.29
N LEU A 191 16.68 13.37 13.82
CA LEU A 191 16.87 13.66 12.39
C LEU A 191 18.21 13.07 11.89
N ARG A 192 19.34 13.33 12.57
CA ARG A 192 20.65 12.80 12.16
C ARG A 192 20.70 11.27 12.16
N MET A 193 20.12 10.62 13.19
CA MET A 193 20.07 9.16 13.27
C MET A 193 19.28 8.58 12.09
N GLN A 194 18.11 9.14 11.81
CA GLN A 194 17.26 8.63 10.74
C GLN A 194 17.81 8.97 9.35
N THR A 195 18.45 10.11 9.15
CA THR A 195 19.19 10.39 7.90
C THR A 195 20.26 9.32 7.66
N GLY A 196 21.05 8.98 8.69
CA GLY A 196 22.04 7.90 8.58
C GLY A 196 21.42 6.54 8.26
N LEU A 197 20.24 6.24 8.82
CA LEU A 197 19.49 5.03 8.51
C LEU A 197 19.03 5.01 7.05
N VAL A 198 18.41 6.10 6.57
CA VAL A 198 17.96 6.22 5.17
C VAL A 198 19.13 6.04 4.21
N GLU A 199 20.25 6.74 4.45
CA GLU A 199 21.46 6.59 3.64
C GLU A 199 22.01 5.14 3.65
N TYR A 200 21.96 4.48 4.79
CA TYR A 200 22.39 3.08 4.91
C TYR A 200 21.52 2.15 4.06
N LEU A 201 20.19 2.27 4.16
CA LEU A 201 19.25 1.47 3.38
C LEU A 201 19.43 1.70 1.88
N GLN A 202 19.60 2.95 1.46
CA GLN A 202 19.83 3.29 0.06
C GLN A 202 21.14 2.73 -0.50
N ARG A 203 22.21 2.66 0.32
CA ARG A 203 23.47 1.99 -0.08
C ARG A 203 23.29 0.48 -0.30
N LEU A 204 22.30 -0.14 0.34
CA LEU A 204 21.93 -1.53 0.08
C LEU A 204 21.01 -1.69 -1.15
N GLY A 205 20.68 -0.61 -1.86
CA GLY A 205 19.77 -0.61 -3.00
C GLY A 205 18.29 -0.59 -2.60
N ILE A 206 17.98 -0.38 -1.31
CA ILE A 206 16.61 -0.33 -0.79
C ILE A 206 16.06 1.10 -0.96
N LYS A 207 14.89 1.24 -1.56
CA LYS A 207 14.17 2.51 -1.67
C LYS A 207 13.42 2.79 -0.35
N VAL A 208 13.38 4.06 0.03
CA VAL A 208 12.76 4.47 1.29
C VAL A 208 11.58 5.41 1.04
N VAL A 209 10.43 5.05 1.58
CA VAL A 209 9.20 5.88 1.59
C VAL A 209 9.03 6.49 2.97
N CYS A 210 8.80 7.79 3.06
CA CYS A 210 8.43 8.48 4.29
C CYS A 210 6.92 8.62 4.35
N GLU A 211 6.29 8.04 5.37
CA GLU A 211 4.84 8.06 5.54
C GLU A 211 4.36 9.11 6.53
N GLY A 212 3.03 9.35 6.52
CA GLY A 212 2.39 10.28 7.45
C GLY A 212 2.80 11.74 7.26
N VAL A 213 3.15 12.12 6.03
CA VAL A 213 3.49 13.50 5.68
C VAL A 213 2.22 14.35 5.63
N GLU A 214 1.94 15.12 6.69
CA GLU A 214 0.68 15.85 6.86
C GLU A 214 0.82 17.37 6.79
N THR A 215 2.03 17.91 6.93
CA THR A 215 2.29 19.34 6.99
C THR A 215 3.49 19.74 6.12
N LEU A 216 3.63 21.02 5.80
CA LEU A 216 4.82 21.54 5.11
C LEU A 216 6.11 21.23 5.88
N GLN A 217 6.08 21.32 7.22
CA GLN A 217 7.22 20.95 8.06
C GLN A 217 7.58 19.45 7.92
N HIS A 218 6.59 18.57 7.77
CA HIS A 218 6.84 17.16 7.52
C HIS A 218 7.48 16.94 6.13
N ILE A 219 7.04 17.67 5.10
CA ILE A 219 7.66 17.65 3.76
C ILE A 219 9.13 18.04 3.85
N GLU A 220 9.43 19.17 4.52
CA GLU A 220 10.81 19.64 4.72
C GLU A 220 11.67 18.63 5.48
N THR A 221 11.10 18.00 6.52
CA THR A 221 11.79 16.96 7.30
C THR A 221 12.06 15.72 6.45
N ALA A 222 11.08 15.24 5.69
CA ALA A 222 11.23 14.08 4.80
C ALA A 222 12.27 14.35 3.69
N ASN A 223 12.30 15.58 3.14
CA ASN A 223 13.35 16.00 2.22
C ASN A 223 14.75 15.99 2.86
N ARG A 224 14.87 16.43 4.11
CA ARG A 224 16.14 16.41 4.87
C ARG A 224 16.57 15.00 5.23
N LEU A 225 15.64 14.07 5.48
CA LEU A 225 15.92 12.64 5.66
C LEU A 225 16.48 12.01 4.38
N GLY A 226 16.18 12.59 3.20
CA GLY A 226 16.64 12.08 1.92
C GLY A 226 15.89 10.84 1.43
N CYS A 227 14.63 10.65 1.85
CA CYS A 227 13.77 9.56 1.39
C CYS A 227 13.55 9.61 -0.12
N ASP A 228 13.38 8.45 -0.77
CA ASP A 228 13.17 8.37 -2.21
C ASP A 228 11.74 8.77 -2.58
N TYR A 229 10.80 8.48 -1.68
CA TYR A 229 9.38 8.79 -1.84
C TYR A 229 8.79 9.35 -0.55
N GLN A 230 7.66 9.99 -0.69
CA GLN A 230 6.88 10.55 0.40
C GLN A 230 5.39 10.26 0.18
N GLN A 231 4.65 10.06 1.27
CA GLN A 231 3.22 9.81 1.23
C GLN A 231 2.54 10.42 2.45
N GLY A 232 1.38 11.01 2.25
CA GLY A 232 0.59 11.57 3.35
C GLY A 232 -0.41 12.63 2.91
N TYR A 233 -1.19 13.10 3.86
CA TYR A 233 -2.31 14.02 3.64
C TYR A 233 -1.89 15.43 3.23
N ALA A 234 -0.61 15.80 3.42
CA ALA A 234 -0.10 17.04 2.86
C ALA A 234 -0.13 17.08 1.33
N TYR A 235 -0.11 15.91 0.69
CA TYR A 235 -0.22 15.77 -0.76
C TYR A 235 -1.65 15.48 -1.18
N ALA A 236 -2.23 14.39 -0.68
CA ALA A 236 -3.63 14.07 -0.87
C ALA A 236 -4.09 12.97 0.08
N ILE A 237 -5.38 12.97 0.40
CA ILE A 237 -6.05 11.83 1.04
C ILE A 237 -6.33 10.75 -0.01
N PRO A 238 -6.45 9.47 0.40
CA PRO A 238 -6.93 8.41 -0.47
C PRO A 238 -8.23 8.81 -1.15
N SER A 239 -8.30 8.62 -2.47
CA SER A 239 -9.46 9.04 -3.27
C SER A 239 -9.78 8.00 -4.34
N PRO A 240 -11.04 7.95 -4.83
CA PRO A 240 -11.42 7.01 -5.90
C PRO A 240 -10.67 7.32 -7.20
N LEU A 241 -10.59 6.33 -8.10
CA LEU A 241 -9.87 6.43 -9.37
C LEU A 241 -10.27 7.66 -10.19
N SER A 242 -11.55 8.03 -10.18
CA SER A 242 -12.08 9.19 -10.92
C SER A 242 -11.42 10.53 -10.58
N ARG A 243 -10.72 10.62 -9.47
CA ARG A 243 -9.95 11.82 -9.11
C ARG A 243 -8.60 11.89 -9.85
N TRP A 244 -8.08 10.75 -10.26
CA TRP A 244 -6.70 10.61 -10.76
C TRP A 244 -6.65 10.33 -12.27
N ALA A 245 -7.79 10.00 -12.87
CA ALA A 245 -7.96 9.65 -14.29
C ALA A 245 -8.22 10.87 -15.17
#